data_86d119ce37047a9026abdbe63a410ee9
#
_entry.id   86d119ce37047a9026abdbe63a410ee9
#
_cell.length_a   1.000
_cell.length_b   1.000
_cell.length_c   1.000
_cell.angle_alpha   90.00
_cell.angle_beta   90.00
_cell.angle_gamma   90.00
#
_symmetry.space_group_name_H-M   'P 1'
#
loop_
_entity.id
_entity.type
_entity.pdbx_description
1 polymer ?
#
loop_
_entity_poly.entity_id
_entity_poly.type
_entity_poly.pdbx_seq_one_letter_code
_entity_poly.pdbx_strand_id
1 'polypeptide(L)'
;MDKFGLYGINHFIEKFGIPIAINESSQSGIIISYGCPVRGNFVISIDRNEIQNAICGQVTTPLEKVSICEIPHNSGFGDEVIANFENGIQKYPCVVRKKNSISIGIDIFEETGYILSGHLDAIQSSHDQSIKTEIATQPSVDFLENILFEAILSGCQYQKIPLVQKSYWPEGKTFAVCLTHDVDEIKKTYQWISRPLKFILRKNLTGLEGQIKSFAQKFRGIEPYYTYEDIIKIERELSAKSTYFILKESGKVNPFFIKTWYLYGRNRSLQSSKMQALIRKLLENGDEVAIHGSYFSFKNPRLLQEEVQELEQLINEKILGTRQHNLNLEIPTTWHYQIDAGLKYDTTLGFKDRIGFRWGTSFPFYPNSRGEPISMLEIPTIIMDICLESSNNKESDCLQLAAEVERYHGVLNLLWHPPIFNELEYPEARSIYIKINTHCKTKEAWITNACNIYKWIALRNQFSVSYNFDPVNKTLRIHVDPEIGEQFLTLYLPNQTTCHIGSNNAKIIKADDNCVFIKINPSPDEKEIFVGLV
;
A
#
# COMPACT_ATOMS: atom_id res chain seq x y z
N MET A 1 -4.14 0.08 -28.08
CA MET A 1 -4.22 0.29 -26.62
C MET A 1 -3.35 1.50 -26.34
N ASP A 2 -3.86 2.46 -25.57
CA ASP A 2 -3.03 3.57 -25.13
C ASP A 2 -2.06 3.11 -24.01
N LYS A 3 -1.16 4.01 -23.58
CA LYS A 3 -0.13 3.65 -22.61
C LYS A 3 -0.68 3.45 -21.19
N PHE A 4 -1.72 4.18 -20.80
CA PHE A 4 -2.34 4.03 -19.47
C PHE A 4 -3.07 2.70 -19.36
N GLY A 5 -3.85 2.32 -20.39
CA GLY A 5 -4.53 1.04 -20.42
C GLY A 5 -3.54 -0.15 -20.38
N LEU A 6 -2.41 -0.06 -21.10
CA LEU A 6 -1.38 -1.10 -21.03
C LEU A 6 -0.73 -1.17 -19.65
N TYR A 7 -0.44 -0.02 -19.04
CA TYR A 7 0.06 0.03 -17.67
C TYR A 7 -0.94 -0.59 -16.69
N GLY A 8 -2.23 -0.24 -16.78
CA GLY A 8 -3.27 -0.77 -15.90
C GLY A 8 -3.42 -2.29 -16.01
N ILE A 9 -3.33 -2.86 -17.23
CA ILE A 9 -3.31 -4.33 -17.42
C ILE A 9 -2.12 -4.96 -16.69
N ASN A 10 -0.92 -4.42 -16.87
CA ASN A 10 0.28 -4.95 -16.24
C ASN A 10 0.18 -4.82 -14.70
N HIS A 11 -0.30 -3.70 -14.19
CA HIS A 11 -0.54 -3.49 -12.77
C HIS A 11 -1.53 -4.52 -12.20
N PHE A 12 -2.64 -4.78 -12.90
CA PHE A 12 -3.62 -5.80 -12.50
C PHE A 12 -2.99 -7.20 -12.43
N ILE A 13 -2.23 -7.59 -13.46
CA ILE A 13 -1.54 -8.89 -13.51
C ILE A 13 -0.53 -9.02 -12.37
N GLU A 14 0.26 -8.00 -12.11
CA GLU A 14 1.24 -7.98 -11.02
C GLU A 14 0.58 -8.05 -9.65
N LYS A 15 -0.46 -7.26 -9.40
CA LYS A 15 -1.17 -7.22 -8.13
C LYS A 15 -1.88 -8.54 -7.82
N PHE A 16 -2.67 -9.04 -8.75
CA PHE A 16 -3.42 -10.28 -8.52
C PHE A 16 -2.56 -11.52 -8.71
N GLY A 17 -1.49 -11.46 -9.48
CA GLY A 17 -0.56 -12.59 -9.65
C GLY A 17 -1.20 -13.82 -10.27
N ILE A 18 -2.20 -13.62 -11.14
CA ILE A 18 -2.88 -14.68 -11.88
C ILE A 18 -2.24 -14.86 -13.27
N PRO A 19 -2.13 -16.08 -13.79
CA PRO A 19 -1.62 -16.30 -15.15
C PRO A 19 -2.67 -15.87 -16.18
N ILE A 20 -2.38 -14.80 -16.91
CA ILE A 20 -3.19 -14.33 -18.04
C ILE A 20 -2.37 -14.49 -19.31
N ALA A 21 -2.92 -15.24 -20.29
CA ALA A 21 -2.35 -15.31 -21.63
C ALA A 21 -3.02 -14.25 -22.52
N ILE A 22 -2.23 -13.35 -23.06
CA ILE A 22 -2.71 -12.40 -24.08
C ILE A 22 -2.69 -13.15 -25.42
N ASN A 23 -3.86 -13.53 -25.93
CA ASN A 23 -4.01 -14.29 -27.16
C ASN A 23 -5.23 -13.84 -27.95
N GLU A 24 -5.06 -13.63 -29.26
CA GLU A 24 -6.14 -13.19 -30.16
C GLU A 24 -7.10 -14.33 -30.58
N SER A 25 -6.83 -15.59 -30.28
CA SER A 25 -7.53 -16.75 -30.86
C SER A 25 -8.05 -17.82 -29.91
N SER A 26 -7.96 -17.66 -28.60
CA SER A 26 -8.44 -18.68 -27.64
C SER A 26 -9.96 -18.69 -27.53
N GLN A 27 -10.59 -19.86 -27.63
CA GLN A 27 -12.04 -20.07 -27.42
C GLN A 27 -12.36 -20.84 -26.13
N SER A 28 -11.33 -21.28 -25.41
CA SER A 28 -11.48 -22.07 -24.16
C SER A 28 -11.12 -21.26 -22.93
N GLY A 29 -11.78 -21.54 -21.82
CA GLY A 29 -11.56 -20.89 -20.54
C GLY A 29 -12.36 -19.59 -20.38
N ILE A 30 -11.89 -18.73 -19.46
CA ILE A 30 -12.46 -17.40 -19.25
C ILE A 30 -11.74 -16.43 -20.18
N ILE A 31 -12.52 -15.69 -20.95
CA ILE A 31 -12.01 -14.72 -21.89
C ILE A 31 -12.29 -13.33 -21.35
N ILE A 32 -11.23 -12.53 -21.20
CA ILE A 32 -11.35 -11.09 -20.92
C ILE A 32 -11.22 -10.36 -22.24
N SER A 33 -12.29 -9.68 -22.64
CA SER A 33 -12.36 -8.90 -23.87
C SER A 33 -12.26 -7.41 -23.53
N TYR A 34 -11.32 -6.71 -24.16
CA TYR A 34 -11.08 -5.29 -23.91
C TYR A 34 -11.35 -4.46 -25.19
N GLY A 35 -12.45 -3.74 -25.17
CA GLY A 35 -12.87 -2.88 -26.28
C GLY A 35 -13.31 -3.60 -27.57
N CYS A 36 -13.44 -4.93 -27.56
CA CYS A 36 -13.81 -5.73 -28.74
C CYS A 36 -14.81 -6.83 -28.37
N PRO A 37 -15.85 -7.09 -29.15
CA PRO A 37 -16.76 -8.20 -28.91
C PRO A 37 -16.10 -9.54 -29.25
N VAL A 38 -16.16 -10.50 -28.31
CA VAL A 38 -15.64 -11.86 -28.47
C VAL A 38 -16.68 -12.89 -28.05
N ARG A 39 -16.59 -14.11 -28.58
CA ARG A 39 -17.43 -15.26 -28.20
C ARG A 39 -16.61 -16.28 -27.41
N GLY A 40 -17.19 -16.83 -26.37
CA GLY A 40 -16.56 -17.86 -25.55
C GLY A 40 -17.53 -18.51 -24.57
N ASN A 41 -17.04 -19.48 -23.82
CA ASN A 41 -17.84 -20.19 -22.81
C ASN A 41 -18.24 -19.28 -21.63
N PHE A 42 -17.32 -18.41 -21.21
CA PHE A 42 -17.56 -17.31 -20.30
C PHE A 42 -16.74 -16.10 -20.74
N VAL A 43 -17.40 -14.94 -20.89
CA VAL A 43 -16.77 -13.72 -21.38
C VAL A 43 -16.95 -12.60 -20.38
N ILE A 44 -15.86 -11.93 -20.05
CA ILE A 44 -15.85 -10.67 -19.32
C ILE A 44 -15.52 -9.58 -20.35
N SER A 45 -16.46 -8.73 -20.69
CA SER A 45 -16.25 -7.61 -21.61
C SER A 45 -16.00 -6.34 -20.80
N ILE A 46 -14.90 -5.66 -21.13
CA ILE A 46 -14.54 -4.35 -20.57
C ILE A 46 -14.62 -3.35 -21.70
N ASP A 47 -15.41 -2.31 -21.52
CA ASP A 47 -15.54 -1.23 -22.50
C ASP A 47 -14.33 -0.29 -22.41
N ARG A 48 -14.02 0.36 -23.54
CA ARG A 48 -12.99 1.42 -23.59
C ARG A 48 -13.68 2.77 -23.57
N ASN A 49 -13.24 3.65 -22.68
CA ASN A 49 -13.81 4.97 -22.47
C ASN A 49 -12.72 6.05 -22.55
N GLU A 50 -13.11 7.29 -22.69
CA GLU A 50 -12.20 8.43 -22.61
C GLU A 50 -12.16 8.97 -21.19
N ILE A 51 -10.95 9.05 -20.62
CA ILE A 51 -10.70 9.67 -19.32
C ILE A 51 -10.87 11.18 -19.43
N GLN A 52 -11.60 11.74 -18.47
CA GLN A 52 -11.78 13.18 -18.33
C GLN A 52 -10.79 13.73 -17.29
N ASN A 53 -10.38 15.00 -17.46
CA ASN A 53 -9.51 15.67 -16.49
C ASN A 53 -10.26 16.17 -15.25
N ALA A 54 -11.35 15.51 -14.88
CA ALA A 54 -12.21 15.83 -13.74
C ALA A 54 -12.94 14.58 -13.28
N ILE A 55 -13.49 14.62 -12.06
CA ILE A 55 -14.37 13.55 -11.58
C ILE A 55 -15.70 13.67 -12.31
N CYS A 56 -16.10 12.57 -12.95
CA CYS A 56 -17.32 12.48 -13.74
C CYS A 56 -18.51 11.96 -12.94
N GLY A 57 -18.27 11.22 -11.86
CA GLY A 57 -19.33 10.63 -11.04
C GLY A 57 -18.81 9.57 -10.09
N GLN A 58 -19.71 8.71 -9.62
CA GLN A 58 -19.41 7.64 -8.67
C GLN A 58 -19.92 6.29 -9.18
N VAL A 59 -19.14 5.25 -8.94
CA VAL A 59 -19.55 3.85 -9.11
C VAL A 59 -19.95 3.29 -7.76
N THR A 60 -21.15 2.74 -7.69
CA THR A 60 -21.78 2.28 -6.45
C THR A 60 -22.14 0.79 -6.55
N THR A 61 -21.68 0.00 -5.58
CA THR A 61 -22.13 -1.37 -5.30
C THR A 61 -23.03 -1.38 -4.04
N PRO A 62 -23.65 -2.49 -3.65
CA PRO A 62 -24.36 -2.59 -2.37
C PRO A 62 -23.50 -2.31 -1.14
N LEU A 63 -22.16 -2.45 -1.24
CA LEU A 63 -21.23 -2.35 -0.11
C LEU A 63 -20.46 -1.03 -0.10
N GLU A 64 -20.19 -0.45 -1.28
CA GLU A 64 -19.28 0.67 -1.43
C GLU A 64 -19.63 1.57 -2.59
N LYS A 65 -19.06 2.77 -2.56
CA LYS A 65 -19.04 3.68 -3.71
C LYS A 65 -17.68 4.36 -3.84
N VAL A 66 -17.22 4.55 -5.05
CA VAL A 66 -15.98 5.26 -5.38
C VAL A 66 -16.18 6.29 -6.47
N SER A 67 -15.37 7.34 -6.45
CA SER A 67 -15.37 8.36 -7.50
C SER A 67 -14.45 7.95 -8.65
N ILE A 68 -14.85 8.25 -9.90
CA ILE A 68 -14.11 7.94 -11.12
C ILE A 68 -13.98 9.14 -12.04
N CYS A 69 -12.97 9.10 -12.92
CA CYS A 69 -12.65 10.16 -13.87
C CYS A 69 -13.18 9.91 -15.29
N GLU A 70 -13.98 8.89 -15.49
CA GLU A 70 -14.64 8.58 -16.77
C GLU A 70 -16.16 8.57 -16.65
N ILE A 71 -16.85 8.58 -17.79
CA ILE A 71 -18.29 8.33 -17.86
C ILE A 71 -18.47 6.91 -18.40
N PRO A 72 -18.81 5.93 -17.54
CA PRO A 72 -18.98 4.54 -17.95
C PRO A 72 -20.09 4.35 -18.99
N HIS A 73 -19.94 3.36 -19.85
CA HIS A 73 -21.05 2.93 -20.71
C HIS A 73 -22.17 2.27 -19.88
N ASN A 74 -23.39 2.50 -20.31
CA ASN A 74 -24.55 1.77 -19.77
C ASN A 74 -24.51 0.31 -20.24
N SER A 75 -24.22 -0.60 -19.31
CA SER A 75 -24.14 -2.05 -19.60
C SER A 75 -25.51 -2.71 -19.89
N GLY A 76 -26.59 -1.93 -19.83
CA GLY A 76 -27.95 -2.39 -20.11
C GLY A 76 -28.54 -3.27 -19.02
N PHE A 77 -29.45 -4.17 -19.41
CA PHE A 77 -30.10 -5.11 -18.49
C PHE A 77 -29.36 -6.44 -18.46
N GLY A 78 -29.23 -7.01 -17.27
CA GLY A 78 -28.65 -8.34 -17.01
C GLY A 78 -29.49 -9.11 -16.00
N ASP A 79 -29.03 -10.32 -15.67
CA ASP A 79 -29.68 -11.15 -14.62
C ASP A 79 -29.43 -10.54 -13.23
N GLU A 80 -28.29 -9.86 -13.07
CA GLU A 80 -27.87 -9.19 -11.85
C GLU A 80 -27.12 -7.88 -12.17
N VAL A 81 -27.43 -6.82 -11.42
CA VAL A 81 -26.69 -5.55 -11.45
C VAL A 81 -25.65 -5.57 -10.35
N ILE A 82 -24.35 -5.58 -10.72
CA ILE A 82 -23.24 -5.60 -9.79
C ILE A 82 -22.89 -4.16 -9.34
N ALA A 83 -22.86 -3.21 -10.29
CA ALA A 83 -22.57 -1.82 -9.97
C ALA A 83 -23.38 -0.84 -10.83
N ASN A 84 -23.66 0.32 -10.24
CA ASN A 84 -24.31 1.44 -10.89
C ASN A 84 -23.38 2.65 -10.96
N PHE A 85 -23.46 3.40 -12.02
CA PHE A 85 -22.88 4.74 -12.12
C PHE A 85 -23.92 5.79 -11.74
N GLU A 86 -23.52 6.85 -11.04
CA GLU A 86 -24.34 8.03 -10.76
C GLU A 86 -23.51 9.31 -10.71
N ASN A 87 -24.03 10.40 -11.25
CA ASN A 87 -23.38 11.71 -11.27
C ASN A 87 -24.30 12.88 -10.91
N GLY A 88 -25.42 12.62 -10.23
CA GLY A 88 -26.43 13.62 -9.88
C GLY A 88 -27.43 13.93 -11.01
N ILE A 89 -27.08 13.62 -12.27
CA ILE A 89 -27.95 13.81 -13.45
C ILE A 89 -28.47 12.47 -13.96
N GLN A 90 -27.59 11.48 -14.00
CA GLN A 90 -27.84 10.14 -14.55
C GLN A 90 -27.54 9.07 -13.51
N LYS A 91 -28.31 7.99 -13.56
CA LYS A 91 -28.08 6.76 -12.82
C LYS A 91 -28.42 5.56 -13.69
N TYR A 92 -27.46 4.66 -13.88
CA TYR A 92 -27.64 3.46 -14.72
C TYR A 92 -26.66 2.36 -14.33
N PRO A 93 -26.99 1.07 -14.67
CA PRO A 93 -26.06 -0.04 -14.46
C PRO A 93 -24.80 0.11 -15.33
N CYS A 94 -23.64 0.05 -14.71
CA CYS A 94 -22.36 0.07 -15.40
C CYS A 94 -21.60 -1.27 -15.31
N VAL A 95 -22.01 -2.17 -14.40
CA VAL A 95 -21.51 -3.56 -14.34
C VAL A 95 -22.69 -4.50 -14.16
N VAL A 96 -22.87 -5.42 -15.11
CA VAL A 96 -23.99 -6.39 -15.09
C VAL A 96 -23.52 -7.80 -15.39
N ARG A 97 -24.13 -8.77 -14.73
CA ARG A 97 -23.95 -10.18 -14.99
C ARG A 97 -25.11 -10.72 -15.84
N LYS A 98 -24.77 -11.56 -16.80
CA LYS A 98 -25.66 -12.47 -17.51
C LYS A 98 -25.18 -13.89 -17.25
N LYS A 99 -26.00 -14.90 -17.56
CA LYS A 99 -25.72 -16.32 -17.25
C LYS A 99 -24.26 -16.75 -17.50
N ASN A 100 -23.68 -16.37 -18.62
CA ASN A 100 -22.33 -16.77 -19.05
C ASN A 100 -21.43 -15.58 -19.45
N SER A 101 -21.74 -14.38 -18.99
CA SER A 101 -20.90 -13.22 -19.24
C SER A 101 -21.09 -12.14 -18.18
N ILE A 102 -20.07 -11.27 -18.05
CA ILE A 102 -20.12 -10.04 -17.27
C ILE A 102 -19.71 -8.90 -18.18
N SER A 103 -20.56 -7.86 -18.25
CA SER A 103 -20.27 -6.63 -18.95
C SER A 103 -19.84 -5.56 -17.96
N ILE A 104 -18.68 -4.98 -18.17
CA ILE A 104 -18.08 -3.89 -17.38
C ILE A 104 -17.99 -2.67 -18.28
N GLY A 105 -18.87 -1.69 -18.08
CA GLY A 105 -18.93 -0.44 -18.82
C GLY A 105 -17.89 0.59 -18.36
N ILE A 106 -16.93 0.19 -17.52
CA ILE A 106 -15.84 0.99 -16.97
C ILE A 106 -14.54 0.55 -17.62
N ASP A 107 -13.71 1.46 -18.08
CA ASP A 107 -12.35 1.16 -18.51
C ASP A 107 -11.42 1.09 -17.30
N ILE A 108 -11.51 -0.03 -16.56
CA ILE A 108 -10.74 -0.25 -15.32
C ILE A 108 -9.24 -0.03 -15.53
N PHE A 109 -8.71 -0.44 -16.68
CA PHE A 109 -7.28 -0.38 -16.94
C PHE A 109 -6.79 1.04 -17.21
N GLU A 110 -7.53 1.80 -18.01
CA GLU A 110 -7.18 3.19 -18.30
C GLU A 110 -7.36 4.07 -17.07
N GLU A 111 -8.47 3.89 -16.32
CA GLU A 111 -8.72 4.59 -15.07
C GLU A 111 -7.61 4.31 -14.04
N THR A 112 -7.22 3.04 -13.84
CA THR A 112 -6.10 2.65 -12.97
C THR A 112 -4.79 3.31 -13.39
N GLY A 113 -4.43 3.22 -14.68
CA GLY A 113 -3.20 3.82 -15.19
C GLY A 113 -3.17 5.34 -15.03
N TYR A 114 -4.30 5.99 -15.25
CA TYR A 114 -4.46 7.43 -15.08
C TYR A 114 -4.29 7.86 -13.62
N ILE A 115 -4.97 7.19 -12.69
CA ILE A 115 -4.88 7.48 -11.25
C ILE A 115 -3.46 7.29 -10.75
N LEU A 116 -2.82 6.15 -11.08
CA LEU A 116 -1.47 5.79 -10.63
C LEU A 116 -0.35 6.56 -11.35
N SER A 117 -0.68 7.51 -12.21
CA SER A 117 0.26 8.50 -12.78
C SER A 117 0.29 9.83 -12.03
N GLY A 118 -0.55 10.00 -11.00
CA GLY A 118 -0.63 11.21 -10.19
C GLY A 118 -1.54 12.31 -10.74
N HIS A 119 -2.34 12.03 -11.77
CA HIS A 119 -3.27 13.01 -12.31
C HIS A 119 -4.32 13.47 -11.29
N LEU A 120 -4.69 12.63 -10.31
CA LEU A 120 -5.57 13.03 -9.22
C LEU A 120 -5.02 14.20 -8.39
N ASP A 121 -3.71 14.28 -8.19
CA ASP A 121 -3.09 15.41 -7.49
C ASP A 121 -3.27 16.73 -8.26
N ALA A 122 -3.25 16.68 -9.60
CA ALA A 122 -3.51 17.85 -10.44
C ALA A 122 -4.98 18.28 -10.38
N ILE A 123 -5.93 17.33 -10.41
CA ILE A 123 -7.38 17.60 -10.24
C ILE A 123 -7.64 18.17 -8.86
N GLN A 124 -7.03 17.64 -7.82
CA GLN A 124 -7.18 18.10 -6.44
C GLN A 124 -6.66 19.53 -6.21
N SER A 125 -5.80 20.06 -7.06
CA SER A 125 -5.35 21.45 -7.00
C SER A 125 -6.38 22.46 -7.52
N SER A 126 -7.40 22.02 -8.25
CA SER A 126 -8.51 22.85 -8.73
C SER A 126 -9.53 23.15 -7.61
N HIS A 127 -10.28 24.24 -7.74
CA HIS A 127 -11.00 24.97 -6.67
C HIS A 127 -12.10 24.24 -5.86
N ASP A 128 -12.44 22.96 -6.15
CA ASP A 128 -13.52 22.27 -5.44
C ASP A 128 -13.04 21.39 -4.30
N GLN A 129 -13.10 21.92 -3.06
CA GLN A 129 -12.64 21.22 -1.85
C GLN A 129 -13.55 20.06 -1.41
N SER A 130 -14.83 20.04 -1.78
CA SER A 130 -15.77 18.98 -1.37
C SER A 130 -15.48 17.67 -2.09
N ILE A 131 -15.17 17.73 -3.37
CA ILE A 131 -14.78 16.60 -4.20
C ILE A 131 -13.42 16.01 -3.76
N LYS A 132 -12.48 16.87 -3.33
CA LYS A 132 -11.15 16.48 -2.83
C LYS A 132 -11.19 15.51 -1.66
N THR A 133 -12.17 15.63 -0.78
CA THR A 133 -12.22 14.86 0.46
C THR A 133 -12.72 13.43 0.23
N GLU A 134 -13.67 13.24 -0.67
CA GLU A 134 -14.27 11.92 -0.92
C GLU A 134 -13.33 10.96 -1.66
N ILE A 135 -12.59 11.43 -2.67
CA ILE A 135 -11.67 10.56 -3.44
C ILE A 135 -10.47 10.11 -2.61
N ALA A 136 -9.95 11.03 -1.82
CA ALA A 136 -8.74 10.84 -1.05
C ALA A 136 -8.86 9.78 0.05
N THR A 137 -10.06 9.43 0.47
CA THR A 137 -10.30 8.46 1.54
C THR A 137 -10.70 7.09 1.02
N GLN A 138 -10.92 6.94 -0.29
CA GLN A 138 -11.44 5.72 -0.89
C GLN A 138 -10.36 4.97 -1.67
N PRO A 139 -10.28 3.64 -1.56
CA PRO A 139 -9.35 2.81 -2.33
C PRO A 139 -9.93 2.55 -3.75
N SER A 140 -10.07 3.61 -4.55
CA SER A 140 -10.79 3.54 -5.84
C SER A 140 -10.14 2.59 -6.85
N VAL A 141 -8.81 2.56 -6.94
CA VAL A 141 -8.09 1.61 -7.79
C VAL A 141 -8.31 0.18 -7.29
N ASP A 142 -8.13 -0.04 -5.99
CA ASP A 142 -8.31 -1.37 -5.39
C ASP A 142 -9.74 -1.88 -5.61
N PHE A 143 -10.72 -1.01 -5.47
CA PHE A 143 -12.14 -1.34 -5.70
C PHE A 143 -12.43 -1.71 -7.17
N LEU A 144 -11.97 -0.91 -8.12
CA LEU A 144 -12.23 -1.16 -9.55
C LEU A 144 -11.58 -2.45 -10.02
N GLU A 145 -10.34 -2.68 -9.64
CA GLU A 145 -9.64 -3.91 -9.96
C GLU A 145 -10.26 -5.14 -9.29
N ASN A 146 -10.79 -4.99 -8.08
CA ASN A 146 -11.50 -6.08 -7.41
C ASN A 146 -12.80 -6.46 -8.14
N ILE A 147 -13.52 -5.52 -8.77
CA ILE A 147 -14.68 -5.84 -9.62
C ILE A 147 -14.27 -6.83 -10.74
N LEU A 148 -13.15 -6.59 -11.39
CA LEU A 148 -12.67 -7.49 -12.44
C LEU A 148 -12.22 -8.84 -11.86
N PHE A 149 -11.53 -8.85 -10.73
CA PHE A 149 -11.08 -10.09 -10.10
C PHE A 149 -12.26 -10.96 -9.66
N GLU A 150 -13.29 -10.38 -9.06
CA GLU A 150 -14.53 -11.08 -8.71
C GLU A 150 -15.27 -11.61 -9.96
N ALA A 151 -15.22 -10.87 -11.06
CA ALA A 151 -15.75 -11.34 -12.33
C ALA A 151 -15.00 -12.59 -12.84
N ILE A 152 -13.68 -12.62 -12.71
CA ILE A 152 -12.86 -13.79 -13.04
C ILE A 152 -13.21 -14.98 -12.16
N LEU A 153 -13.29 -14.79 -10.83
CA LEU A 153 -13.71 -15.84 -9.89
C LEU A 153 -15.10 -16.38 -10.21
N SER A 154 -16.05 -15.49 -10.55
CA SER A 154 -17.38 -15.90 -10.99
C SER A 154 -17.34 -16.78 -12.24
N GLY A 155 -16.47 -16.44 -13.21
CA GLY A 155 -16.26 -17.26 -14.40
C GLY A 155 -15.67 -18.63 -14.06
N CYS A 156 -14.70 -18.68 -13.15
CA CYS A 156 -14.12 -19.94 -12.67
C CYS A 156 -15.18 -20.84 -12.00
N GLN A 157 -16.03 -20.26 -11.15
CA GLN A 157 -17.14 -20.99 -10.53
C GLN A 157 -18.16 -21.50 -11.57
N TYR A 158 -18.52 -20.67 -12.54
CA TYR A 158 -19.45 -21.05 -13.62
C TYR A 158 -18.92 -22.22 -14.43
N GLN A 159 -17.63 -22.23 -14.77
CA GLN A 159 -16.98 -23.28 -15.55
C GLN A 159 -16.51 -24.45 -14.70
N LYS A 160 -16.60 -24.38 -13.39
CA LYS A 160 -16.09 -25.37 -12.41
C LYS A 160 -14.60 -25.65 -12.59
N ILE A 161 -13.81 -24.62 -12.81
CA ILE A 161 -12.36 -24.69 -12.91
C ILE A 161 -11.69 -23.99 -11.73
N PRO A 162 -10.54 -24.49 -11.23
CA PRO A 162 -9.78 -23.79 -10.20
C PRO A 162 -9.06 -22.56 -10.80
N LEU A 163 -8.76 -21.59 -9.95
CA LEU A 163 -7.87 -20.48 -10.26
C LEU A 163 -6.64 -20.53 -9.35
N VAL A 164 -5.45 -20.46 -9.94
CA VAL A 164 -4.17 -20.39 -9.21
C VAL A 164 -3.67 -18.95 -9.22
N GLN A 165 -3.35 -18.43 -8.04
CA GLN A 165 -2.86 -17.07 -7.82
C GLN A 165 -1.55 -17.12 -7.02
N LYS A 166 -0.59 -16.25 -7.32
CA LYS A 166 0.51 -15.95 -6.39
C LYS A 166 -0.10 -15.30 -5.15
N SER A 167 0.12 -15.84 -3.95
CA SER A 167 -0.44 -15.26 -2.73
C SER A 167 -0.08 -13.78 -2.60
N TYR A 168 -0.98 -12.96 -2.08
CA TYR A 168 -0.69 -11.54 -1.84
C TYR A 168 0.46 -11.39 -0.86
N TRP A 169 0.42 -12.13 0.24
CA TRP A 169 1.41 -12.06 1.32
C TRP A 169 1.93 -13.44 1.71
N PRO A 170 3.07 -13.55 2.40
CA PRO A 170 3.62 -14.84 2.80
C PRO A 170 2.71 -15.54 3.81
N GLU A 171 2.85 -16.86 3.89
CA GLU A 171 2.21 -17.73 4.89
C GLU A 171 0.67 -17.61 4.95
N GLY A 172 0.01 -17.28 3.84
CA GLY A 172 -1.45 -17.15 3.77
C GLY A 172 -2.01 -15.97 4.56
N LYS A 173 -1.19 -14.95 4.83
CA LYS A 173 -1.64 -13.71 5.45
C LYS A 173 -2.57 -12.94 4.53
N THR A 174 -3.60 -12.31 5.12
CA THR A 174 -4.67 -11.64 4.36
C THR A 174 -4.26 -10.27 3.83
N PHE A 175 -3.52 -9.50 4.63
CA PHE A 175 -2.99 -8.18 4.28
C PHE A 175 -1.70 -7.93 5.06
N ALA A 176 -1.03 -6.82 4.78
CA ALA A 176 0.18 -6.46 5.50
C ALA A 176 0.01 -5.16 6.30
N VAL A 177 0.79 -5.03 7.38
CA VAL A 177 0.96 -3.78 8.13
C VAL A 177 2.44 -3.42 8.09
N CYS A 178 2.72 -2.23 7.58
CA CYS A 178 4.06 -1.67 7.50
C CYS A 178 4.26 -0.67 8.64
N LEU A 179 5.16 -0.99 9.58
CA LEU A 179 5.47 -0.11 10.70
C LEU A 179 6.62 0.81 10.34
N THR A 180 6.40 2.13 10.42
CA THR A 180 7.42 3.11 10.05
C THR A 180 7.47 4.29 11.02
N HIS A 181 8.69 4.80 11.25
CA HIS A 181 8.97 5.90 12.17
C HIS A 181 9.93 6.90 11.54
N ASP A 182 9.54 8.18 11.52
CA ASP A 182 10.41 9.27 11.06
C ASP A 182 11.20 9.82 12.24
N VAL A 183 12.53 9.70 12.17
CA VAL A 183 13.47 10.17 13.20
C VAL A 183 13.92 11.59 12.87
N ASP A 184 13.01 12.52 12.94
CA ASP A 184 13.22 13.95 12.69
C ASP A 184 14.16 14.58 13.73
N GLU A 185 13.99 14.16 14.98
CA GLU A 185 14.67 14.71 16.14
C GLU A 185 14.70 13.68 17.29
N ILE A 186 15.82 13.64 18.01
CA ILE A 186 16.02 12.76 19.18
C ILE A 186 15.90 13.50 20.51
N LYS A 187 15.58 14.78 20.47
CA LYS A 187 15.40 15.63 21.65
C LYS A 187 14.42 16.76 21.37
N LYS A 188 13.67 17.14 22.36
CA LYS A 188 12.79 18.30 22.31
C LYS A 188 13.61 19.59 22.30
N THR A 189 13.36 20.50 21.34
CA THR A 189 14.10 21.73 21.12
C THR A 189 13.17 22.95 21.09
N TYR A 190 12.83 23.45 19.92
CA TYR A 190 11.92 24.62 19.75
C TYR A 190 10.52 24.35 20.26
N GLN A 191 10.12 23.11 20.38
CA GLN A 191 8.81 22.70 20.90
C GLN A 191 8.62 23.06 22.39
N TRP A 192 9.69 23.33 23.13
CA TRP A 192 9.60 23.89 24.48
C TRP A 192 8.90 25.26 24.51
N ILE A 193 8.92 25.99 23.40
CA ILE A 193 8.27 27.30 23.25
C ILE A 193 7.00 27.18 22.40
N SER A 194 7.11 26.55 21.23
CA SER A 194 6.02 26.52 20.25
C SER A 194 4.78 25.73 20.71
N ARG A 195 4.98 24.64 21.45
CA ARG A 195 3.87 23.81 21.94
C ARG A 195 3.06 24.49 23.04
N PRO A 196 3.65 24.99 24.14
CA PRO A 196 2.91 25.74 25.15
C PRO A 196 2.15 26.93 24.53
N LEU A 197 2.80 27.69 23.62
CA LEU A 197 2.14 28.83 22.96
C LEU A 197 0.92 28.38 22.14
N LYS A 198 1.04 27.28 21.37
CA LYS A 198 -0.09 26.69 20.62
C LYS A 198 -1.26 26.32 21.56
N PHE A 199 -0.98 25.72 22.72
CA PHE A 199 -2.00 25.33 23.69
C PHE A 199 -2.65 26.54 24.39
N ILE A 200 -1.88 27.57 24.71
CA ILE A 200 -2.42 28.84 25.26
C ILE A 200 -3.40 29.46 24.25
N LEU A 201 -2.97 29.58 22.97
CA LEU A 201 -3.81 30.17 21.92
C LEU A 201 -5.10 29.36 21.67
N ARG A 202 -5.04 28.04 21.83
CA ARG A 202 -6.17 27.12 21.66
C ARG A 202 -6.99 26.95 22.97
N LYS A 203 -6.61 27.59 24.06
CA LYS A 203 -7.20 27.42 25.39
C LYS A 203 -7.25 25.96 25.88
N ASN A 204 -6.23 25.16 25.49
CA ASN A 204 -6.15 23.76 25.83
C ASN A 204 -5.33 23.56 27.12
N LEU A 205 -6.06 23.52 28.27
CA LEU A 205 -5.46 23.37 29.60
C LEU A 205 -4.79 21.99 29.78
N THR A 206 -5.37 20.92 29.27
CA THR A 206 -4.81 19.57 29.34
C THR A 206 -3.46 19.48 28.62
N GLY A 207 -3.36 20.10 27.44
CA GLY A 207 -2.10 20.18 26.70
C GLY A 207 -1.03 20.97 27.47
N LEU A 208 -1.40 22.07 28.17
CA LEU A 208 -0.49 22.82 29.01
C LEU A 208 0.01 22.01 30.21
N GLU A 209 -0.88 21.27 30.88
CA GLU A 209 -0.52 20.37 31.97
C GLU A 209 0.50 19.30 31.49
N GLY A 210 0.27 18.71 30.31
CA GLY A 210 1.22 17.79 29.67
C GLY A 210 2.59 18.42 29.45
N GLN A 211 2.67 19.68 29.01
CA GLN A 211 3.93 20.40 28.84
C GLN A 211 4.67 20.63 30.18
N ILE A 212 3.95 20.95 31.25
CA ILE A 212 4.55 21.10 32.58
C ILE A 212 5.12 19.77 33.09
N LYS A 213 4.38 18.67 32.92
CA LYS A 213 4.84 17.32 33.28
C LYS A 213 6.05 16.90 32.46
N SER A 214 6.05 17.17 31.17
CA SER A 214 7.19 16.91 30.27
C SER A 214 8.43 17.72 30.67
N PHE A 215 8.24 18.97 31.09
CA PHE A 215 9.33 19.80 31.63
C PHE A 215 9.90 19.22 32.93
N ALA A 216 9.05 18.73 33.84
CA ALA A 216 9.49 18.04 35.05
C ALA A 216 10.30 16.76 34.75
N GLN A 217 9.94 15.99 33.68
CA GLN A 217 10.76 14.85 33.20
C GLN A 217 12.16 15.32 32.81
N LYS A 218 12.27 16.43 32.07
CA LYS A 218 13.55 16.97 31.63
C LYS A 218 14.48 17.30 32.80
N PHE A 219 13.94 17.88 33.90
CA PHE A 219 14.73 18.12 35.12
C PHE A 219 15.23 16.83 35.79
N ARG A 220 14.54 15.71 35.60
CA ARG A 220 14.94 14.40 36.08
C ARG A 220 15.93 13.69 35.14
N GLY A 221 16.40 14.38 34.08
CA GLY A 221 17.32 13.84 33.08
C GLY A 221 16.66 12.96 32.01
N ILE A 222 15.32 12.87 31.98
CA ILE A 222 14.58 12.11 30.99
C ILE A 222 14.30 13.01 29.77
N GLU A 223 14.71 12.57 28.57
CA GLU A 223 14.39 13.28 27.32
C GLU A 223 12.98 12.90 26.84
N PRO A 224 12.00 13.82 26.83
CA PRO A 224 10.61 13.50 26.54
C PRO A 224 10.36 12.95 25.13
N TYR A 225 11.25 13.25 24.18
CA TYR A 225 11.14 12.82 22.78
C TYR A 225 11.97 11.57 22.47
N TYR A 226 12.68 11.03 23.46
CA TYR A 226 13.44 9.78 23.31
C TYR A 226 12.61 8.58 23.79
N THR A 227 11.68 8.13 22.95
CA THR A 227 10.68 7.08 23.27
C THR A 227 10.97 5.74 22.58
N TYR A 228 12.13 5.60 21.95
CA TYR A 228 12.48 4.43 21.13
C TYR A 228 12.44 3.10 21.89
N GLU A 229 12.76 3.10 23.18
CA GLU A 229 12.72 1.89 24.02
C GLU A 229 11.29 1.39 24.20
N ASP A 230 10.36 2.31 24.39
CA ASP A 230 8.93 1.99 24.52
C ASP A 230 8.38 1.44 23.20
N ILE A 231 8.75 2.05 22.06
CA ILE A 231 8.35 1.60 20.72
C ILE A 231 8.87 0.17 20.50
N ILE A 232 10.16 -0.05 20.64
CA ILE A 232 10.80 -1.37 20.48
C ILE A 232 10.13 -2.42 21.37
N LYS A 233 9.77 -2.07 22.61
CA LYS A 233 9.06 -2.99 23.50
C LYS A 233 7.67 -3.37 22.98
N ILE A 234 6.88 -2.37 22.57
CA ILE A 234 5.52 -2.59 22.01
C ILE A 234 5.61 -3.48 20.77
N GLU A 235 6.52 -3.20 19.87
CA GLU A 235 6.66 -3.94 18.60
C GLU A 235 7.22 -5.35 18.80
N ARG A 236 8.05 -5.55 19.81
CA ARG A 236 8.48 -6.89 20.21
C ARG A 236 7.31 -7.75 20.70
N GLU A 237 6.35 -7.18 21.44
CA GLU A 237 5.13 -7.88 21.85
C GLU A 237 4.24 -8.26 20.64
N LEU A 238 4.32 -7.50 19.55
CA LEU A 238 3.70 -7.81 18.28
C LEU A 238 4.49 -8.83 17.45
N SER A 239 5.72 -9.15 17.84
CA SER A 239 6.71 -9.93 17.05
C SER A 239 7.04 -9.26 15.71
N ALA A 240 7.03 -7.93 15.68
CA ALA A 240 7.22 -7.10 14.50
C ALA A 240 8.55 -6.35 14.53
N LYS A 241 8.99 -5.89 13.37
CA LYS A 241 10.11 -4.99 13.14
C LYS A 241 9.63 -3.79 12.33
N SER A 242 10.26 -2.65 12.55
CA SER A 242 9.90 -1.38 11.93
C SER A 242 11.00 -0.85 11.03
N THR A 243 10.64 0.09 10.18
CA THR A 243 11.59 0.94 9.45
C THR A 243 11.72 2.28 10.15
N TYR A 244 12.95 2.67 10.46
CA TYR A 244 13.25 3.99 11.00
C TYR A 244 13.93 4.85 9.92
N PHE A 245 13.23 5.85 9.45
CA PHE A 245 13.76 6.82 8.49
C PHE A 245 14.55 7.89 9.22
N ILE A 246 15.86 7.91 9.03
CA ILE A 246 16.79 8.78 9.74
C ILE A 246 16.98 10.09 8.98
N LEU A 247 16.59 11.21 9.59
CA LEU A 247 16.77 12.55 9.04
C LEU A 247 18.15 13.09 9.39
N LYS A 248 18.86 13.59 8.36
CA LYS A 248 19.89 14.61 8.49
C LYS A 248 19.43 15.88 7.76
N GLU A 249 18.95 16.88 8.49
CA GLU A 249 18.52 18.11 7.86
C GLU A 249 19.70 18.95 7.38
N SER A 250 19.98 18.89 6.09
CA SER A 250 21.11 19.54 5.43
C SER A 250 20.74 20.90 4.83
N GLY A 251 19.46 21.18 4.72
CA GLY A 251 18.94 22.40 4.11
C GLY A 251 19.36 23.67 4.86
N LYS A 252 19.76 24.71 4.10
CA LYS A 252 19.99 26.05 4.67
C LYS A 252 18.63 26.68 4.98
N VAL A 253 18.38 26.91 6.26
CA VAL A 253 17.17 27.60 6.69
C VAL A 253 17.31 29.08 6.34
N ASN A 254 16.33 29.59 5.59
CA ASN A 254 16.31 31.02 5.29
C ASN A 254 15.68 31.78 6.47
N PRO A 255 16.41 32.66 7.17
CA PRO A 255 15.89 33.39 8.31
C PRO A 255 14.70 34.31 7.98
N PHE A 256 14.51 34.67 6.71
CA PHE A 256 13.37 35.47 6.25
C PHE A 256 12.11 34.65 5.96
N PHE A 257 12.20 33.30 5.95
CA PHE A 257 11.06 32.42 5.75
C PHE A 257 10.67 31.71 7.07
N ILE A 258 9.79 32.33 7.84
CA ILE A 258 9.30 31.82 9.14
C ILE A 258 8.80 30.36 9.02
N LYS A 259 8.21 29.99 7.89
CA LYS A 259 7.72 28.63 7.62
C LYS A 259 8.83 27.55 7.63
N THR A 260 10.09 27.92 7.55
CA THR A 260 11.23 26.98 7.58
C THR A 260 12.00 26.98 8.91
N TRP A 261 11.61 27.82 9.86
CA TRP A 261 12.35 27.96 11.13
C TRP A 261 12.33 26.68 11.97
N TYR A 262 11.28 25.86 11.87
CA TYR A 262 11.22 24.59 12.57
C TYR A 262 12.33 23.61 12.15
N LEU A 263 12.88 23.74 10.94
CA LEU A 263 14.00 22.94 10.46
C LEU A 263 15.29 23.13 11.28
N TYR A 264 15.43 24.25 12.01
CA TYR A 264 16.55 24.42 12.95
C TYR A 264 16.53 23.43 14.11
N GLY A 265 15.37 22.94 14.49
CA GLY A 265 15.22 21.94 15.55
C GLY A 265 15.51 20.51 15.13
N ARG A 266 15.61 20.25 13.82
CA ARG A 266 15.80 18.91 13.27
C ARG A 266 17.23 18.40 13.46
N ASN A 267 17.44 17.09 13.31
CA ASN A 267 18.77 16.50 13.40
C ASN A 267 19.69 17.08 12.31
N ARG A 268 20.81 17.64 12.74
CA ARG A 268 21.79 18.29 11.84
C ARG A 268 23.04 17.46 11.60
N SER A 269 23.23 16.37 12.34
CA SER A 269 24.41 15.53 12.24
C SER A 269 24.12 14.12 12.65
N LEU A 270 24.54 13.17 11.84
CA LEU A 270 24.54 11.74 12.15
C LEU A 270 25.70 11.36 13.10
N GLN A 271 26.70 12.23 13.22
CA GLN A 271 27.92 11.96 13.99
C GLN A 271 27.77 12.16 15.51
N SER A 272 26.61 12.64 15.97
CA SER A 272 26.40 12.78 17.43
C SER A 272 26.37 11.40 18.10
N SER A 273 27.02 11.28 19.26
CA SER A 273 27.10 10.01 20.02
C SER A 273 25.72 9.42 20.31
N LYS A 274 24.72 10.27 20.56
CA LYS A 274 23.34 9.83 20.80
C LYS A 274 22.69 9.26 19.55
N MET A 275 22.88 9.88 18.37
CA MET A 275 22.35 9.38 17.11
C MET A 275 23.00 8.07 16.72
N GLN A 276 24.33 7.97 16.83
CA GLN A 276 25.03 6.72 16.55
C GLN A 276 24.61 5.59 17.50
N ALA A 277 24.43 5.89 18.81
CA ALA A 277 23.93 4.91 19.77
C ALA A 277 22.50 4.44 19.44
N LEU A 278 21.63 5.36 19.00
CA LEU A 278 20.28 5.02 18.54
C LEU A 278 20.32 4.12 17.31
N ILE A 279 21.03 4.51 16.26
CA ILE A 279 21.15 3.74 15.02
C ILE A 279 21.66 2.33 15.32
N ARG A 280 22.72 2.20 16.13
CA ARG A 280 23.25 0.89 16.55
C ARG A 280 22.20 0.06 17.26
N LYS A 281 21.46 0.65 18.20
CA LYS A 281 20.41 -0.03 18.95
C LYS A 281 19.29 -0.55 18.03
N LEU A 282 18.88 0.23 17.03
CA LEU A 282 17.86 -0.18 16.06
C LEU A 282 18.34 -1.36 15.22
N LEU A 283 19.57 -1.30 14.69
CA LEU A 283 20.17 -2.39 13.93
C LEU A 283 20.34 -3.67 14.77
N GLU A 284 20.80 -3.56 16.01
CA GLU A 284 20.91 -4.68 16.95
C GLU A 284 19.55 -5.30 17.28
N ASN A 285 18.48 -4.51 17.29
CA ASN A 285 17.11 -5.02 17.42
C ASN A 285 16.60 -5.70 16.16
N GLY A 286 17.29 -5.58 15.01
CA GLY A 286 16.89 -6.10 13.71
C GLY A 286 15.84 -5.22 13.00
N ASP A 287 15.74 -3.96 13.39
CA ASP A 287 14.94 -2.96 12.70
C ASP A 287 15.67 -2.46 11.44
N GLU A 288 14.93 -1.96 10.50
CA GLU A 288 15.50 -1.33 9.32
C GLU A 288 15.85 0.13 9.61
N VAL A 289 17.04 0.54 9.16
CA VAL A 289 17.46 1.94 9.11
C VAL A 289 17.44 2.37 7.65
N ALA A 290 16.64 3.41 7.33
CA ALA A 290 16.45 3.93 6.00
C ALA A 290 16.66 5.46 5.98
N ILE A 291 16.70 6.07 4.79
CA ILE A 291 16.94 7.52 4.68
C ILE A 291 15.65 8.32 4.79
N HIS A 292 15.61 9.32 5.66
CA HIS A 292 14.64 10.40 5.62
C HIS A 292 15.25 11.55 4.84
N GLY A 293 14.92 11.65 3.54
CA GLY A 293 15.48 12.70 2.70
C GLY A 293 15.14 14.09 3.25
N SER A 294 16.12 14.99 3.35
CA SER A 294 15.93 16.31 3.95
C SER A 294 14.92 17.17 3.21
N TYR A 295 14.49 18.28 3.82
CA TYR A 295 13.40 19.11 3.30
C TYR A 295 13.56 19.56 1.83
N PHE A 296 14.80 19.73 1.35
CA PHE A 296 15.08 20.17 -0.02
C PHE A 296 15.61 19.04 -0.93
N SER A 297 15.90 17.86 -0.40
CA SER A 297 16.52 16.78 -1.19
C SER A 297 15.58 16.19 -2.24
N PHE A 298 14.25 16.30 -2.07
CA PHE A 298 13.27 15.82 -3.06
C PHE A 298 13.42 16.43 -4.46
N LYS A 299 14.07 17.59 -4.58
CA LYS A 299 14.37 18.29 -5.85
C LYS A 299 15.86 18.59 -6.04
N ASN A 300 16.72 17.98 -5.25
CA ASN A 300 18.17 18.15 -5.33
C ASN A 300 18.86 16.79 -5.28
N PRO A 301 19.16 16.19 -6.46
CA PRO A 301 19.71 14.83 -6.54
C PRO A 301 21.08 14.70 -5.87
N ARG A 302 21.92 15.73 -5.92
CA ARG A 302 23.25 15.71 -5.26
C ARG A 302 23.10 15.66 -3.74
N LEU A 303 22.20 16.47 -3.19
CA LEU A 303 21.96 16.50 -1.75
C LEU A 303 21.43 15.14 -1.27
N LEU A 304 20.46 14.56 -1.98
CA LEU A 304 19.92 13.24 -1.65
C LEU A 304 21.03 12.16 -1.70
N GLN A 305 21.85 12.17 -2.74
CA GLN A 305 22.95 11.23 -2.88
C GLN A 305 23.99 11.35 -1.75
N GLU A 306 24.35 12.58 -1.36
CA GLU A 306 25.27 12.84 -0.23
C GLU A 306 24.67 12.33 1.09
N GLU A 307 23.37 12.54 1.33
CA GLU A 307 22.66 12.06 2.53
C GLU A 307 22.62 10.53 2.60
N VAL A 308 22.33 9.87 1.49
CA VAL A 308 22.35 8.39 1.38
C VAL A 308 23.74 7.85 1.65
N GLN A 309 24.77 8.38 0.98
CA GLN A 309 26.15 7.93 1.15
C GLN A 309 26.66 8.08 2.58
N GLU A 310 26.34 9.20 3.24
CA GLU A 310 26.77 9.41 4.63
C GLU A 310 26.14 8.40 5.58
N LEU A 311 24.85 8.08 5.42
CA LEU A 311 24.17 7.10 6.26
C LEU A 311 24.67 5.67 5.94
N GLU A 312 24.87 5.30 4.66
CA GLU A 312 25.47 4.02 4.25
C GLU A 312 26.87 3.81 4.86
N GLN A 313 27.70 4.86 4.83
CA GLN A 313 29.04 4.81 5.46
C GLN A 313 28.96 4.59 6.98
N LEU A 314 27.97 5.21 7.63
CA LEU A 314 27.79 5.10 9.07
C LEU A 314 27.35 3.69 9.50
N ILE A 315 26.42 3.08 8.74
CA ILE A 315 25.88 1.74 9.06
C ILE A 315 26.66 0.60 8.41
N ASN A 316 27.53 0.90 7.44
CA ASN A 316 28.29 -0.05 6.62
C ASN A 316 27.39 -1.04 5.85
N GLU A 317 26.21 -0.59 5.44
CA GLU A 317 25.22 -1.36 4.65
C GLU A 317 24.59 -0.47 3.59
N LYS A 318 24.01 -1.10 2.54
CA LYS A 318 23.24 -0.39 1.51
C LYS A 318 21.84 -0.04 2.01
N ILE A 319 21.44 1.19 1.74
CA ILE A 319 20.10 1.67 2.01
C ILE A 319 19.22 1.40 0.80
N LEU A 320 18.09 0.77 1.03
CA LEU A 320 17.14 0.43 -0.03
C LEU A 320 15.93 1.38 -0.06
N GLY A 321 15.55 1.93 1.09
CA GLY A 321 14.32 2.67 1.25
C GLY A 321 14.46 4.13 1.59
N THR A 322 13.43 4.90 1.26
CA THR A 322 13.36 6.32 1.56
C THR A 322 11.95 6.76 1.93
N ARG A 323 11.91 7.89 2.65
CA ARG A 323 10.74 8.77 2.79
C ARG A 323 11.26 10.20 2.77
N GLN A 324 10.65 11.08 1.99
CA GLN A 324 11.03 12.49 1.96
C GLN A 324 10.41 13.27 3.13
N HIS A 325 11.19 14.10 3.78
CA HIS A 325 10.75 14.95 4.90
C HIS A 325 9.55 15.81 4.49
N ASN A 326 8.52 15.85 5.35
CA ASN A 326 7.23 16.45 5.09
C ASN A 326 6.49 15.86 3.89
N LEU A 327 6.76 14.61 3.52
CA LEU A 327 6.18 13.95 2.34
C LEU A 327 6.30 14.83 1.07
N ASN A 328 7.44 15.54 0.90
CA ASN A 328 7.69 16.37 -0.26
C ASN A 328 8.00 15.50 -1.48
N LEU A 329 7.19 15.61 -2.51
CA LEU A 329 7.29 14.78 -3.71
C LEU A 329 7.00 15.64 -4.95
N GLU A 330 7.92 15.67 -5.91
CA GLU A 330 7.73 16.25 -7.23
C GLU A 330 7.73 15.12 -8.26
N ILE A 331 6.55 14.86 -8.82
CA ILE A 331 6.27 13.70 -9.68
C ILE A 331 6.58 14.05 -11.15
N PRO A 332 7.32 13.20 -11.88
CA PRO A 332 8.00 11.96 -11.44
C PRO A 332 9.44 12.19 -10.96
N THR A 333 9.90 13.42 -10.89
CA THR A 333 11.29 13.84 -10.76
C THR A 333 11.95 13.27 -9.50
N THR A 334 11.26 13.30 -8.37
CA THR A 334 11.81 12.81 -7.10
C THR A 334 12.14 11.32 -7.16
N TRP A 335 11.29 10.49 -7.74
CA TRP A 335 11.56 9.06 -7.89
C TRP A 335 12.79 8.78 -8.77
N HIS A 336 13.00 9.55 -9.85
CA HIS A 336 14.23 9.42 -10.65
C HIS A 336 15.48 9.74 -9.82
N TYR A 337 15.45 10.79 -9.01
CA TYR A 337 16.57 11.13 -8.13
C TYR A 337 16.83 10.06 -7.05
N GLN A 338 15.79 9.44 -6.54
CA GLN A 338 15.90 8.33 -5.60
C GLN A 338 16.52 7.08 -6.27
N ILE A 339 16.10 6.75 -7.50
CA ILE A 339 16.70 5.66 -8.30
C ILE A 339 18.18 5.93 -8.56
N ASP A 340 18.52 7.15 -8.96
CA ASP A 340 19.91 7.57 -9.22
C ASP A 340 20.79 7.50 -7.96
N ALA A 341 20.19 7.70 -6.78
CA ALA A 341 20.86 7.50 -5.48
C ALA A 341 20.98 6.02 -5.07
N GLY A 342 20.44 5.07 -5.84
CA GLY A 342 20.51 3.63 -5.59
C GLY A 342 19.35 3.05 -4.79
N LEU A 343 18.36 3.87 -4.42
CA LEU A 343 17.19 3.45 -3.65
C LEU A 343 16.25 2.59 -4.49
N LYS A 344 15.46 1.76 -3.84
CA LYS A 344 14.59 0.74 -4.46
C LYS A 344 13.12 0.91 -4.16
N TYR A 345 12.79 1.49 -3.01
CA TYR A 345 11.41 1.79 -2.64
C TYR A 345 11.29 3.14 -1.94
N ASP A 346 10.13 3.75 -2.10
CA ASP A 346 9.72 5.00 -1.48
C ASP A 346 8.43 4.79 -0.65
N THR A 347 8.26 5.58 0.38
CA THR A 347 7.04 5.61 1.19
C THR A 347 6.54 7.04 1.38
N THR A 348 6.87 7.92 0.44
CA THR A 348 6.53 9.35 0.51
C THR A 348 5.09 9.62 0.13
N LEU A 349 4.47 8.77 -0.69
CA LEU A 349 3.11 8.99 -1.18
C LEU A 349 2.08 8.84 -0.05
N GLY A 350 1.71 9.94 0.56
CA GLY A 350 0.71 10.05 1.61
C GLY A 350 0.17 11.46 1.69
N PHE A 351 -0.93 11.67 2.41
CA PHE A 351 -1.47 13.00 2.67
C PHE A 351 -0.71 13.68 3.80
N LYS A 352 -0.60 15.02 3.72
CA LYS A 352 0.02 15.85 4.76
C LYS A 352 -0.97 16.33 5.83
N ASP A 353 -2.27 16.26 5.53
CA ASP A 353 -3.34 16.88 6.31
C ASP A 353 -4.48 15.92 6.69
N ARG A 354 -4.47 14.69 6.18
CA ARG A 354 -5.50 13.67 6.43
C ARG A 354 -4.93 12.26 6.30
N ILE A 355 -5.70 11.27 6.73
CA ILE A 355 -5.43 9.84 6.51
C ILE A 355 -6.24 9.33 5.31
N GLY A 356 -5.79 8.27 4.65
CA GLY A 356 -6.49 7.64 3.53
C GLY A 356 -5.60 7.27 2.34
N PHE A 357 -6.21 6.98 1.20
CA PHE A 357 -5.58 6.39 0.00
C PHE A 357 -5.32 7.47 -1.05
N ARG A 358 -4.18 8.15 -0.98
CA ARG A 358 -3.89 9.34 -1.81
C ARG A 358 -4.06 9.11 -3.32
N TRP A 359 -3.68 7.94 -3.83
CA TRP A 359 -3.88 7.53 -5.22
C TRP A 359 -4.78 6.30 -5.34
N GLY A 360 -5.76 6.17 -4.46
CA GLY A 360 -6.79 5.16 -4.53
C GLY A 360 -6.34 3.72 -4.34
N THR A 361 -5.14 3.48 -3.80
CA THR A 361 -4.64 2.15 -3.51
C THR A 361 -3.84 2.09 -2.22
N SER A 362 -3.90 0.96 -1.54
CA SER A 362 -3.01 0.56 -0.46
C SER A 362 -2.02 -0.53 -0.88
N PHE A 363 -2.15 -1.08 -2.09
CA PHE A 363 -1.23 -2.08 -2.59
C PHE A 363 0.05 -1.42 -3.11
N PRO A 364 1.26 -1.93 -2.80
CA PRO A 364 2.51 -1.40 -3.34
C PRO A 364 2.54 -1.50 -4.87
N PHE A 365 3.01 -0.45 -5.53
CA PHE A 365 3.01 -0.39 -6.97
C PHE A 365 4.22 0.34 -7.53
N TYR A 366 4.52 0.12 -8.80
CA TYR A 366 5.52 0.88 -9.54
C TYR A 366 4.83 2.06 -10.22
N PRO A 367 5.06 3.32 -9.78
CA PRO A 367 4.41 4.48 -10.38
C PRO A 367 4.68 4.58 -11.89
N ASN A 368 3.84 5.32 -12.60
CA ASN A 368 4.07 5.55 -14.00
C ASN A 368 4.20 7.03 -14.34
N SER A 369 4.93 7.33 -15.41
CA SER A 369 4.96 8.63 -16.06
C SER A 369 4.37 8.48 -17.46
N ARG A 370 3.15 8.98 -17.67
CA ARG A 370 2.42 8.90 -18.94
C ARG A 370 2.31 7.45 -19.46
N GLY A 371 2.02 6.51 -18.55
CA GLY A 371 1.88 5.09 -18.87
C GLY A 371 3.19 4.30 -18.94
N GLU A 372 4.36 4.93 -18.78
CA GLU A 372 5.65 4.23 -18.69
C GLU A 372 5.99 3.99 -17.22
N PRO A 373 6.22 2.74 -16.79
CA PRO A 373 6.51 2.42 -15.39
C PRO A 373 7.87 2.98 -14.95
N ILE A 374 7.94 3.42 -13.70
CA ILE A 374 9.15 3.89 -13.02
C ILE A 374 9.62 2.78 -12.09
N SER A 375 10.90 2.37 -12.17
CA SER A 375 11.46 1.26 -11.39
C SER A 375 11.74 1.63 -9.92
N MET A 376 10.79 2.30 -9.27
CA MET A 376 10.75 2.62 -7.84
C MET A 376 9.47 2.02 -7.27
N LEU A 377 9.55 1.12 -6.28
CA LEU A 377 8.35 0.61 -5.63
C LEU A 377 7.82 1.66 -4.66
N GLU A 378 6.63 2.16 -4.89
CA GLU A 378 5.93 3.01 -3.93
C GLU A 378 5.10 2.16 -2.96
N ILE A 379 5.28 2.38 -1.65
CA ILE A 379 4.49 1.78 -0.57
C ILE A 379 3.69 2.92 0.07
N PRO A 380 2.45 3.18 -0.34
CA PRO A 380 1.71 4.36 0.08
C PRO A 380 1.55 4.47 1.59
N THR A 381 1.78 5.67 2.15
CA THR A 381 1.49 5.96 3.56
C THR A 381 -0.01 6.19 3.72
N ILE A 382 -0.68 5.35 4.51
CA ILE A 382 -2.14 5.38 4.71
C ILE A 382 -2.52 6.18 5.95
N ILE A 383 -1.80 5.98 7.05
CA ILE A 383 -2.07 6.66 8.31
C ILE A 383 -0.79 7.35 8.80
N MET A 384 -0.87 8.67 8.99
CA MET A 384 0.16 9.46 9.67
C MET A 384 -0.42 10.02 10.97
N ASP A 385 0.27 9.82 12.07
CA ASP A 385 -0.15 10.22 13.42
C ASP A 385 -0.54 11.70 13.55
N ILE A 386 0.22 12.60 12.91
CA ILE A 386 -0.04 14.04 12.95
C ILE A 386 -1.39 14.38 12.29
N CYS A 387 -1.80 13.63 11.29
CA CYS A 387 -3.08 13.84 10.61
C CYS A 387 -4.29 13.47 11.48
N LEU A 388 -4.09 12.68 12.53
CA LEU A 388 -5.15 12.32 13.47
C LEU A 388 -5.52 13.47 14.43
N GLU A 389 -4.70 14.52 14.57
CA GLU A 389 -5.02 15.66 15.47
C GLU A 389 -6.36 16.32 15.11
N SER A 390 -6.78 16.28 13.84
CA SER A 390 -8.02 16.90 13.36
C SER A 390 -9.25 16.00 13.43
N SER A 391 -9.09 14.69 13.64
CA SER A 391 -10.20 13.74 13.74
C SER A 391 -10.79 13.72 15.16
N ASN A 392 -12.12 13.69 15.24
CA ASN A 392 -12.87 13.46 16.48
C ASN A 392 -13.01 11.97 16.83
N ASN A 393 -12.84 11.07 15.84
CA ASN A 393 -13.04 9.63 15.96
C ASN A 393 -11.78 8.84 15.57
N LYS A 394 -10.62 9.29 16.03
CA LYS A 394 -9.29 8.82 15.62
C LYS A 394 -9.15 7.29 15.52
N GLU A 395 -9.57 6.56 16.56
CA GLU A 395 -9.49 5.11 16.61
C GLU A 395 -10.41 4.47 15.57
N SER A 396 -11.67 4.91 15.49
CA SER A 396 -12.65 4.39 14.53
C SER A 396 -12.23 4.63 13.09
N ASP A 397 -11.71 5.83 12.79
CA ASP A 397 -11.23 6.17 11.44
C ASP A 397 -10.05 5.28 11.02
N CYS A 398 -9.12 5.04 11.95
CA CYS A 398 -7.99 4.13 11.68
C CYS A 398 -8.44 2.67 11.47
N LEU A 399 -9.38 2.18 12.27
CA LEU A 399 -9.91 0.82 12.13
C LEU A 399 -10.72 0.64 10.85
N GLN A 400 -11.43 1.69 10.40
CA GLN A 400 -12.12 1.67 9.12
C GLN A 400 -11.13 1.55 7.96
N LEU A 401 -10.05 2.34 7.95
CA LEU A 401 -9.00 2.22 6.92
C LEU A 401 -8.31 0.84 6.97
N ALA A 402 -8.08 0.29 8.17
CA ALA A 402 -7.54 -1.06 8.30
C ALA A 402 -8.46 -2.12 7.68
N ALA A 403 -9.78 -1.98 7.85
CA ALA A 403 -10.76 -2.90 7.24
C ALA A 403 -10.77 -2.79 5.70
N GLU A 404 -10.63 -1.58 5.14
CA GLU A 404 -10.51 -1.41 3.68
C GLU A 404 -9.21 -2.03 3.15
N VAL A 405 -8.08 -1.84 3.87
CA VAL A 405 -6.80 -2.47 3.52
C VAL A 405 -6.88 -4.01 3.60
N GLU A 406 -7.53 -4.55 4.64
CA GLU A 406 -7.80 -6.00 4.77
C GLU A 406 -8.61 -6.51 3.57
N ARG A 407 -9.69 -5.80 3.20
CA ARG A 407 -10.58 -6.17 2.11
C ARG A 407 -9.88 -6.30 0.77
N TYR A 408 -8.95 -5.40 0.47
CA TYR A 408 -8.24 -5.36 -0.81
C TYR A 408 -6.83 -5.93 -0.76
N HIS A 409 -6.50 -6.65 0.32
CA HIS A 409 -5.21 -7.31 0.49
C HIS A 409 -4.01 -6.37 0.40
N GLY A 410 -4.17 -5.10 0.79
CA GLY A 410 -3.17 -4.06 0.70
C GLY A 410 -2.15 -4.05 1.82
N VAL A 411 -1.48 -2.89 1.98
CA VAL A 411 -0.54 -2.59 3.06
C VAL A 411 -1.07 -1.42 3.88
N LEU A 412 -1.35 -1.63 5.15
CA LEU A 412 -1.60 -0.55 6.09
C LEU A 412 -0.26 0.05 6.53
N ASN A 413 0.25 1.01 5.76
CA ASN A 413 1.49 1.70 6.10
C ASN A 413 1.22 2.78 7.14
N LEU A 414 1.76 2.57 8.34
CA LEU A 414 1.64 3.44 9.51
C LEU A 414 2.90 4.29 9.66
N LEU A 415 2.75 5.60 9.59
CA LEU A 415 3.78 6.57 9.94
C LEU A 415 3.51 7.11 11.34
N TRP A 416 4.35 6.76 12.30
CA TRP A 416 4.23 7.18 13.69
C TRP A 416 5.55 7.77 14.19
N HIS A 417 5.56 9.08 14.49
CA HIS A 417 6.78 9.75 14.95
C HIS A 417 7.10 9.37 16.40
N PRO A 418 8.36 9.07 16.74
CA PRO A 418 8.74 8.70 18.11
C PRO A 418 8.28 9.69 19.18
N PRO A 419 8.37 11.02 19.02
CA PRO A 419 7.88 11.96 20.02
C PRO A 419 6.41 11.81 20.41
N ILE A 420 5.57 11.27 19.50
CA ILE A 420 4.13 11.09 19.70
C ILE A 420 3.83 9.96 20.73
N PHE A 421 4.78 9.07 21.00
CA PHE A 421 4.64 8.05 22.04
C PHE A 421 4.77 8.61 23.47
N ASN A 422 5.12 9.91 23.64
CA ASN A 422 5.11 10.55 24.96
C ASN A 422 3.66 10.81 25.41
N GLU A 423 3.15 9.93 26.27
CA GLU A 423 1.77 10.00 26.79
C GLU A 423 1.44 11.27 27.57
N LEU A 424 2.45 11.99 28.10
CA LEU A 424 2.23 13.26 28.80
C LEU A 424 1.80 14.37 27.83
N GLU A 425 2.31 14.33 26.59
CA GLU A 425 2.00 15.32 25.57
C GLU A 425 0.92 14.83 24.57
N TYR A 426 0.83 13.49 24.40
CA TYR A 426 -0.07 12.83 23.43
C TYR A 426 -0.76 11.61 24.07
N PRO A 427 -1.70 11.83 25.00
CA PRO A 427 -2.22 10.76 25.87
C PRO A 427 -2.92 9.62 25.11
N GLU A 428 -3.46 9.87 23.92
CA GLU A 428 -4.20 8.87 23.14
C GLU A 428 -3.36 8.16 22.08
N ALA A 429 -2.30 8.82 21.57
CA ALA A 429 -1.63 8.39 20.37
C ALA A 429 -0.95 7.01 20.49
N ARG A 430 -0.30 6.74 21.63
CA ARG A 430 0.28 5.43 21.93
C ARG A 430 -0.79 4.34 22.04
N SER A 431 -1.90 4.63 22.72
CA SER A 431 -3.01 3.70 22.86
C SER A 431 -3.64 3.33 21.52
N ILE A 432 -3.84 4.32 20.65
CA ILE A 432 -4.37 4.12 19.29
C ILE A 432 -3.41 3.23 18.48
N TYR A 433 -2.10 3.51 18.49
CA TYR A 433 -1.10 2.68 17.82
C TYR A 433 -1.17 1.22 18.25
N ILE A 434 -1.22 0.96 19.57
CA ILE A 434 -1.32 -0.40 20.11
C ILE A 434 -2.61 -1.08 19.66
N LYS A 435 -3.75 -0.38 19.73
CA LYS A 435 -5.07 -0.93 19.37
C LYS A 435 -5.16 -1.30 17.91
N ILE A 436 -4.69 -0.42 16.99
CA ILE A 436 -4.68 -0.71 15.55
C ILE A 436 -3.85 -1.98 15.29
N ASN A 437 -2.62 -2.03 15.81
CA ASN A 437 -1.73 -3.15 15.55
C ASN A 437 -2.24 -4.46 16.18
N THR A 438 -2.81 -4.40 17.38
CA THR A 438 -3.44 -5.56 18.02
C THR A 438 -4.64 -6.05 17.20
N HIS A 439 -5.49 -5.14 16.71
CA HIS A 439 -6.62 -5.49 15.85
C HIS A 439 -6.12 -6.17 14.56
N CYS A 440 -5.15 -5.57 13.86
CA CYS A 440 -4.58 -6.17 12.65
C CYS A 440 -3.96 -7.55 12.89
N LYS A 441 -3.32 -7.75 14.06
CA LYS A 441 -2.77 -9.05 14.46
C LYS A 441 -3.87 -10.11 14.62
N THR A 442 -5.03 -9.75 15.19
CA THR A 442 -6.19 -10.67 15.31
C THR A 442 -6.79 -11.02 13.96
N LYS A 443 -6.58 -10.18 12.94
CA LYS A 443 -7.00 -10.37 11.56
C LYS A 443 -5.93 -11.08 10.70
N GLU A 444 -4.93 -11.68 11.35
CA GLU A 444 -3.83 -12.41 10.69
C GLU A 444 -3.01 -11.57 9.70
N ALA A 445 -2.87 -10.26 9.94
CA ALA A 445 -2.00 -9.40 9.15
C ALA A 445 -0.52 -9.82 9.23
N TRP A 446 0.22 -9.62 8.15
CA TRP A 446 1.67 -9.67 8.15
C TRP A 446 2.24 -8.35 8.65
N ILE A 447 2.55 -8.25 9.94
CA ILE A 447 3.10 -7.02 10.54
C ILE A 447 4.61 -7.02 10.37
N THR A 448 5.17 -6.05 9.65
CA THR A 448 6.58 -6.03 9.26
C THR A 448 7.08 -4.62 8.92
N ASN A 449 8.34 -4.50 8.47
CA ASN A 449 8.95 -3.25 8.00
C ASN A 449 8.86 -3.08 6.48
N ALA A 450 9.19 -1.89 5.99
CA ALA A 450 9.07 -1.55 4.57
C ALA A 450 10.05 -2.34 3.68
N CYS A 451 11.26 -2.62 4.15
CA CYS A 451 12.22 -3.44 3.41
C CYS A 451 11.71 -4.86 3.15
N ASN A 452 11.05 -5.46 4.12
CA ASN A 452 10.47 -6.80 3.95
C ASN A 452 9.29 -6.77 2.96
N ILE A 453 8.45 -5.72 2.98
CA ILE A 453 7.42 -5.51 1.96
C ILE A 453 8.05 -5.42 0.58
N TYR A 454 9.09 -4.58 0.41
CA TYR A 454 9.82 -4.46 -0.86
C TYR A 454 10.39 -5.80 -1.32
N LYS A 455 11.10 -6.52 -0.43
CA LYS A 455 11.71 -7.82 -0.75
C LYS A 455 10.65 -8.85 -1.16
N TRP A 456 9.50 -8.86 -0.49
CA TRP A 456 8.41 -9.74 -0.82
C TRP A 456 7.83 -9.44 -2.21
N ILE A 457 7.50 -8.18 -2.50
CA ILE A 457 6.96 -7.79 -3.82
C ILE A 457 7.99 -8.09 -4.93
N ALA A 458 9.27 -7.80 -4.71
CA ALA A 458 10.34 -8.11 -5.65
C ALA A 458 10.46 -9.63 -5.92
N LEU A 459 10.42 -10.45 -4.86
CA LEU A 459 10.43 -11.92 -4.98
C LEU A 459 9.18 -12.41 -5.72
N ARG A 460 8.00 -11.93 -5.33
CA ARG A 460 6.72 -12.31 -5.93
C ARG A 460 6.65 -11.99 -7.42
N ASN A 461 7.29 -10.91 -7.87
CA ASN A 461 7.32 -10.52 -9.27
C ASN A 461 8.34 -11.34 -10.10
N GLN A 462 9.35 -11.94 -9.46
CA GLN A 462 10.36 -12.75 -10.17
C GLN A 462 9.84 -14.11 -10.63
N PHE A 463 8.99 -14.78 -9.84
CA PHE A 463 8.54 -16.10 -10.26
C PHE A 463 7.28 -16.03 -11.12
N SER A 464 7.21 -16.93 -12.10
CA SER A 464 6.04 -17.14 -12.94
C SER A 464 5.25 -18.36 -12.46
N VAL A 465 3.93 -18.29 -12.61
CA VAL A 465 3.03 -19.42 -12.35
C VAL A 465 2.25 -19.73 -13.61
N SER A 466 2.26 -20.99 -13.99
CA SER A 466 1.33 -21.51 -15.00
C SER A 466 0.73 -22.81 -14.52
N TYR A 467 -0.43 -23.19 -15.04
CA TYR A 467 -1.05 -24.43 -14.63
C TYR A 467 -1.95 -25.01 -15.72
N ASN A 468 -2.15 -26.33 -15.63
CA ASN A 468 -3.09 -27.07 -16.45
C ASN A 468 -4.06 -27.84 -15.57
N PHE A 469 -5.36 -27.71 -15.85
CA PHE A 469 -6.41 -28.46 -15.16
C PHE A 469 -7.02 -29.51 -16.08
N ASP A 470 -7.02 -30.75 -15.63
CA ASP A 470 -7.70 -31.87 -16.28
C ASP A 470 -9.08 -32.06 -15.61
N PRO A 471 -10.19 -31.66 -16.27
CA PRO A 471 -11.53 -31.76 -15.67
C PRO A 471 -12.02 -33.21 -15.58
N VAL A 472 -11.48 -34.15 -16.35
CA VAL A 472 -11.88 -35.57 -16.33
C VAL A 472 -11.29 -36.25 -15.10
N ASN A 473 -9.98 -36.09 -14.91
CA ASN A 473 -9.27 -36.68 -13.76
C ASN A 473 -9.29 -35.80 -12.53
N LYS A 474 -9.88 -34.60 -12.61
CA LYS A 474 -9.91 -33.58 -11.56
C LYS A 474 -8.51 -33.28 -10.98
N THR A 475 -7.52 -33.21 -11.84
CA THR A 475 -6.12 -33.01 -11.47
C THR A 475 -5.61 -31.67 -11.97
N LEU A 476 -5.03 -30.90 -11.07
CA LEU A 476 -4.36 -29.63 -11.37
C LEU A 476 -2.85 -29.84 -11.31
N ARG A 477 -2.16 -29.48 -12.39
CA ARG A 477 -0.69 -29.44 -12.47
C ARG A 477 -0.25 -28.00 -12.47
N ILE A 478 0.53 -27.60 -11.47
CA ILE A 478 1.05 -26.24 -11.33
C ILE A 478 2.53 -26.28 -11.62
N HIS A 479 2.99 -25.49 -12.59
CA HIS A 479 4.40 -25.31 -12.90
C HIS A 479 4.96 -24.19 -12.02
N VAL A 480 6.09 -24.44 -11.38
CA VAL A 480 6.75 -23.50 -10.46
C VAL A 480 8.19 -23.26 -10.89
N ASP A 481 8.75 -22.12 -10.53
CA ASP A 481 10.13 -21.79 -10.82
C ASP A 481 11.06 -22.42 -9.77
N PRO A 482 11.92 -23.40 -10.14
CA PRO A 482 12.78 -24.10 -9.20
C PRO A 482 13.98 -23.28 -8.71
N GLU A 483 14.32 -22.17 -9.38
CA GLU A 483 15.47 -21.34 -9.05
C GLU A 483 15.14 -20.29 -7.98
N ILE A 484 13.86 -20.09 -7.70
CA ILE A 484 13.37 -19.11 -6.72
C ILE A 484 13.02 -19.86 -5.43
N GLY A 485 13.41 -19.31 -4.29
CA GLY A 485 13.17 -19.89 -2.96
C GLY A 485 11.71 -20.19 -2.63
N GLU A 486 11.33 -20.10 -1.38
CA GLU A 486 9.94 -20.37 -0.95
C GLU A 486 8.92 -19.57 -1.74
N GLN A 487 7.92 -20.23 -2.28
CA GLN A 487 6.81 -19.63 -3.03
C GLN A 487 5.49 -19.92 -2.31
N PHE A 488 4.56 -18.96 -2.41
CA PHE A 488 3.25 -19.10 -1.81
C PHE A 488 2.18 -18.85 -2.87
N LEU A 489 1.25 -19.80 -2.96
CA LEU A 489 0.14 -19.75 -3.89
C LEU A 489 -1.20 -19.78 -3.13
N THR A 490 -2.18 -19.13 -3.72
CA THR A 490 -3.59 -19.22 -3.33
C THR A 490 -4.33 -19.95 -4.43
N LEU A 491 -5.01 -21.03 -4.07
CA LEU A 491 -5.81 -21.82 -4.99
C LEU A 491 -7.29 -21.60 -4.67
N TYR A 492 -8.00 -20.94 -5.57
CA TYR A 492 -9.46 -20.80 -5.49
C TYR A 492 -10.11 -22.04 -6.08
N LEU A 493 -10.95 -22.70 -5.29
CA LEU A 493 -11.62 -23.94 -5.67
C LEU A 493 -13.06 -23.67 -6.15
N PRO A 494 -13.56 -24.48 -7.09
CA PRO A 494 -14.99 -24.53 -7.37
C PRO A 494 -15.80 -24.86 -6.10
N ASN A 495 -17.02 -24.35 -6.00
CA ASN A 495 -17.89 -24.58 -4.85
C ASN A 495 -18.00 -26.06 -4.50
N GLN A 496 -17.99 -26.39 -3.22
CA GLN A 496 -18.08 -27.75 -2.68
C GLN A 496 -16.95 -28.68 -3.11
N THR A 497 -15.81 -28.13 -3.49
CA THR A 497 -14.62 -28.91 -3.88
C THR A 497 -13.55 -28.75 -2.79
N THR A 498 -12.92 -29.87 -2.43
CA THR A 498 -11.73 -29.90 -1.57
C THR A 498 -10.52 -30.33 -2.40
N CYS A 499 -9.32 -30.21 -1.86
CA CYS A 499 -8.12 -30.64 -2.57
C CYS A 499 -7.12 -31.35 -1.65
N HIS A 500 -6.24 -32.13 -2.27
CA HIS A 500 -5.07 -32.73 -1.64
C HIS A 500 -3.82 -32.51 -2.52
N ILE A 501 -2.68 -32.39 -1.88
CA ILE A 501 -1.41 -32.21 -2.59
C ILE A 501 -0.72 -33.57 -2.75
N GLY A 502 -0.38 -33.93 -3.99
CA GLY A 502 0.34 -35.15 -4.32
C GLY A 502 1.87 -35.01 -4.40
N SER A 503 2.41 -33.81 -4.18
CA SER A 503 3.85 -33.49 -4.28
C SER A 503 4.48 -33.30 -2.91
N ASN A 504 5.73 -33.76 -2.74
CA ASN A 504 6.45 -33.70 -1.46
C ASN A 504 7.00 -32.31 -1.14
N ASN A 505 7.24 -31.48 -2.15
CA ASN A 505 7.81 -30.15 -2.04
C ASN A 505 6.75 -29.04 -1.81
N ALA A 506 5.48 -29.41 -1.62
CA ALA A 506 4.40 -28.49 -1.36
C ALA A 506 3.52 -28.97 -0.19
N LYS A 507 2.94 -28.01 0.54
CA LYS A 507 1.98 -28.29 1.62
C LYS A 507 0.91 -27.23 1.72
N ILE A 508 -0.28 -27.64 2.13
CA ILE A 508 -1.34 -26.73 2.54
C ILE A 508 -0.97 -26.14 3.90
N ILE A 509 -0.96 -24.81 3.99
CA ILE A 509 -0.68 -24.06 5.23
C ILE A 509 -1.94 -23.50 5.87
N LYS A 510 -2.98 -23.22 5.06
CA LYS A 510 -4.27 -22.73 5.49
C LYS A 510 -5.32 -23.12 4.45
N ALA A 511 -6.56 -23.36 4.90
CA ALA A 511 -7.71 -23.55 4.03
C ALA A 511 -8.90 -22.78 4.60
N ASP A 512 -9.54 -22.01 3.74
CA ASP A 512 -10.79 -21.30 4.00
C ASP A 512 -11.90 -21.90 3.09
N ASP A 513 -13.14 -21.47 3.22
CA ASP A 513 -14.31 -22.08 2.54
C ASP A 513 -14.15 -22.26 1.02
N ASN A 514 -13.47 -21.31 0.34
CA ASN A 514 -13.35 -21.30 -1.11
C ASN A 514 -11.89 -21.19 -1.61
N CYS A 515 -10.92 -21.13 -0.72
CA CYS A 515 -9.53 -21.05 -1.12
C CYS A 515 -8.59 -21.82 -0.20
N VAL A 516 -7.46 -22.25 -0.78
CA VAL A 516 -6.42 -22.99 -0.08
C VAL A 516 -5.09 -22.31 -0.32
N PHE A 517 -4.34 -22.09 0.76
CA PHE A 517 -3.01 -21.48 0.71
C PHE A 517 -1.96 -22.60 0.72
N ILE A 518 -1.09 -22.56 -0.28
CA ILE A 518 -0.07 -23.57 -0.52
C ILE A 518 1.31 -22.94 -0.37
N LYS A 519 2.15 -23.51 0.49
CA LYS A 519 3.57 -23.21 0.57
C LYS A 519 4.33 -24.22 -0.28
N ILE A 520 5.23 -23.73 -1.12
CA ILE A 520 6.07 -24.52 -2.00
C ILE A 520 7.53 -24.26 -1.65
N ASN A 521 8.30 -25.33 -1.50
CA ASN A 521 9.74 -25.31 -1.39
C ASN A 521 10.32 -25.93 -2.66
N PRO A 522 10.51 -25.17 -3.74
CA PRO A 522 10.92 -25.72 -5.02
C PRO A 522 12.24 -26.49 -4.90
N SER A 523 12.36 -27.56 -5.66
CA SER A 523 13.61 -28.28 -5.81
C SER A 523 13.95 -28.39 -7.30
N PRO A 524 15.24 -28.47 -7.67
CA PRO A 524 15.65 -28.59 -9.07
C PRO A 524 15.00 -29.76 -9.83
N ASP A 525 14.65 -30.81 -9.07
CA ASP A 525 14.10 -32.06 -9.63
C ASP A 525 12.57 -32.04 -9.74
N GLU A 526 11.87 -31.14 -9.02
CA GLU A 526 10.40 -31.04 -9.00
C GLU A 526 9.93 -29.67 -9.46
N LYS A 527 9.63 -29.56 -10.75
CA LYS A 527 9.12 -28.33 -11.40
C LYS A 527 7.59 -28.27 -11.44
N GLU A 528 6.93 -29.32 -11.02
CA GLU A 528 5.47 -29.43 -11.06
C GLU A 528 4.91 -29.82 -9.71
N ILE A 529 3.80 -29.22 -9.35
CA ILE A 529 3.00 -29.55 -8.18
C ILE A 529 1.70 -30.19 -8.67
N PHE A 530 1.38 -31.35 -8.11
CA PHE A 530 0.13 -32.05 -8.41
C PHE A 530 -0.88 -31.83 -7.29
N VAL A 531 -2.08 -31.37 -7.66
CA VAL A 531 -3.20 -31.15 -6.73
C VAL A 531 -4.40 -31.92 -7.27
N GLY A 532 -4.87 -32.88 -6.49
CA GLY A 532 -6.10 -33.61 -6.78
C GLY A 532 -7.30 -32.86 -6.18
N LEU A 533 -8.37 -32.71 -6.96
CA LEU A 533 -9.64 -32.10 -6.53
C LEU A 533 -10.67 -33.20 -6.24
N VAL A 534 -11.40 -33.06 -5.12
CA VAL A 534 -12.37 -34.07 -4.65
C VAL A 534 -13.77 -33.47 -4.60
#